data_531893c699adba0cfb732df3a0fe43fe
#
_entry.id   531893c699adba0cfb732df3a0fe43fe
#
_cell.length_a   1.000
_cell.length_b   1.000
_cell.length_c   1.000
_cell.angle_alpha   90.00
_cell.angle_beta   90.00
_cell.angle_gamma   90.00
#
_symmetry.space_group_name_H-M   'P 1'
#
loop_
_entity.id
_entity.type
_entity.pdbx_description
1 polymer ?
#
loop_
_entity_poly.entity_id
_entity_poly.type
_entity_poly.pdbx_seq_one_letter_code
_entity_poly.pdbx_strand_id
1 'polypeptide(L)'
;MAEKFNWGEHQISPDGGVELAGYNLYRELIEAQSYCTLIAKSHYENFVISNWFTPKEIKQHIENIYAFCRYGDDLGDDAPFPPDQRLLLLQEWQDDLQRAAENEWTGSAKHPIHIAIQHTAKEKNIPVEPFIKLIQAFKMDQSTNRCEDWAELKQYCVHSADPVGHMFLYVYGHDNQEMRDLADNTCTALQLANHWQDISRDLDQDRIYIPLDEMAKFGYTIEMYEQRVVNEQWRDLLSFQVERAQSLFDEGRKLWPQIDPRLAVDLQMFTKGGESILKSIRRQKFDTFKKRPRVSKFSQLRMVFSTWRKWRMAEKKYKRSQRKLT
;
A
#
# COMPACT_ATOMS: atom_id res chain seq x y z
N MET A 1 -3.65 3.96 20.94
CA MET A 1 -4.02 2.59 20.55
C MET A 1 -5.09 2.78 19.48
N ALA A 2 -4.84 2.35 18.24
CA ALA A 2 -5.88 2.31 17.23
C ALA A 2 -6.94 1.33 17.73
N GLU A 3 -8.21 1.72 17.70
CA GLU A 3 -9.30 0.78 17.96
C GLU A 3 -9.19 -0.32 16.90
N LYS A 4 -9.03 -1.57 17.35
CA LYS A 4 -9.08 -2.72 16.47
C LYS A 4 -10.49 -2.84 15.91
N PHE A 5 -10.60 -3.27 14.65
CA PHE A 5 -11.87 -3.63 14.04
C PHE A 5 -12.66 -4.57 14.96
N ASN A 6 -13.98 -4.38 15.02
CA ASN A 6 -14.85 -5.28 15.76
C ASN A 6 -15.19 -6.50 14.89
N TRP A 7 -14.32 -7.51 14.93
CA TRP A 7 -14.49 -8.76 14.19
C TRP A 7 -15.69 -9.59 14.64
N GLY A 8 -16.33 -9.24 15.76
CA GLY A 8 -17.56 -9.90 16.22
C GLY A 8 -18.79 -9.65 15.34
N GLU A 9 -18.70 -8.77 14.34
CA GLU A 9 -19.73 -8.51 13.36
C GLU A 9 -19.68 -9.49 12.17
N HIS A 10 -18.62 -10.29 12.03
CA HIS A 10 -18.48 -11.30 10.99
C HIS A 10 -18.92 -12.66 11.52
N GLN A 11 -19.89 -13.27 10.85
CA GLN A 11 -20.37 -14.62 11.17
C GLN A 11 -20.11 -15.55 9.99
N ILE A 12 -19.58 -16.73 10.31
CA ILE A 12 -19.45 -17.83 9.35
C ILE A 12 -20.65 -18.72 9.57
N SER A 13 -21.49 -18.86 8.55
CA SER A 13 -22.65 -19.73 8.64
C SER A 13 -22.24 -21.21 8.65
N PRO A 14 -23.08 -22.13 9.21
CA PRO A 14 -22.75 -23.55 9.34
C PRO A 14 -22.49 -24.27 8.02
N ASP A 15 -22.95 -23.72 6.91
CA ASP A 15 -22.74 -24.20 5.54
C ASP A 15 -21.46 -23.63 4.87
N GLY A 16 -20.64 -22.88 5.63
CA GLY A 16 -19.39 -22.27 5.16
C GLY A 16 -19.57 -20.94 4.44
N GLY A 17 -20.79 -20.41 4.39
CA GLY A 17 -21.06 -19.05 3.93
C GLY A 17 -20.56 -18.02 4.93
N VAL A 18 -20.03 -16.90 4.46
CA VAL A 18 -19.63 -15.77 5.30
C VAL A 18 -20.53 -14.60 5.02
N GLU A 19 -21.20 -14.08 6.04
CA GLU A 19 -21.88 -12.80 5.96
C GLU A 19 -21.05 -11.70 6.61
N LEU A 20 -20.82 -10.62 5.85
CA LEU A 20 -20.32 -9.37 6.38
C LEU A 20 -21.48 -8.71 7.14
N ALA A 21 -21.64 -9.03 8.44
CA ALA A 21 -22.73 -8.53 9.27
C ALA A 21 -22.59 -7.02 9.57
N GLY A 22 -23.72 -6.34 9.80
CA GLY A 22 -23.72 -4.95 10.29
C GLY A 22 -23.74 -3.87 9.20
N TYR A 23 -23.49 -4.20 7.94
CA TYR A 23 -23.37 -3.21 6.85
C TYR A 23 -24.67 -2.80 6.17
N ASN A 24 -25.79 -3.37 6.52
CA ASN A 24 -27.11 -2.98 6.00
C ASN A 24 -27.56 -1.57 6.40
N LEU A 25 -26.84 -0.90 7.29
CA LEU A 25 -27.17 0.42 7.83
C LEU A 25 -26.60 1.57 6.98
N TYR A 26 -25.57 1.33 6.17
CA TYR A 26 -24.87 2.39 5.43
C TYR A 26 -25.33 2.45 3.98
N ARG A 27 -26.55 2.90 3.75
CA ARG A 27 -27.09 3.03 2.38
C ARG A 27 -26.78 4.36 1.72
N GLU A 28 -26.41 5.37 2.49
CA GLU A 28 -26.15 6.71 1.97
C GLU A 28 -24.63 6.97 1.79
N LEU A 29 -24.28 7.60 0.68
CA LEU A 29 -22.89 7.90 0.33
C LEU A 29 -22.16 8.73 1.42
N ILE A 30 -22.86 9.69 2.04
CA ILE A 30 -22.27 10.56 3.09
C ILE A 30 -21.85 9.73 4.31
N GLU A 31 -22.65 8.76 4.72
CA GLU A 31 -22.35 7.86 5.85
C GLU A 31 -21.19 6.92 5.48
N ALA A 32 -21.21 6.36 4.28
CA ALA A 32 -20.14 5.52 3.75
C ALA A 32 -18.78 6.27 3.70
N GLN A 33 -18.76 7.50 3.21
CA GLN A 33 -17.58 8.35 3.19
C GLN A 33 -17.11 8.73 4.59
N SER A 34 -18.05 8.99 5.51
CA SER A 34 -17.70 9.27 6.92
C SER A 34 -17.04 8.08 7.58
N TYR A 35 -17.50 6.85 7.28
CA TYR A 35 -16.88 5.61 7.74
C TYR A 35 -15.45 5.45 7.21
N CYS A 36 -15.22 5.68 5.92
CA CYS A 36 -13.87 5.68 5.34
C CYS A 36 -12.94 6.71 5.99
N THR A 37 -13.47 7.92 6.26
CA THR A 37 -12.73 8.97 6.97
C THR A 37 -12.35 8.56 8.40
N LEU A 38 -13.23 7.84 9.12
CA LEU A 38 -12.92 7.32 10.46
C LEU A 38 -11.77 6.30 10.41
N ILE A 39 -11.81 5.36 9.45
CA ILE A 39 -10.72 4.39 9.24
C ILE A 39 -9.40 5.13 8.94
N ALA A 40 -9.41 6.09 8.02
CA ALA A 40 -8.23 6.86 7.68
C ALA A 40 -7.65 7.63 8.88
N LYS A 41 -8.49 8.11 9.80
CA LYS A 41 -8.06 8.82 11.01
C LYS A 41 -7.57 7.89 12.13
N SER A 42 -8.17 6.71 12.30
CA SER A 42 -7.78 5.77 13.36
C SER A 42 -6.38 5.17 13.13
N HIS A 43 -5.93 5.10 11.88
CA HIS A 43 -4.61 4.60 11.48
C HIS A 43 -3.63 5.73 11.10
N TYR A 44 -3.77 6.88 11.69
CA TYR A 44 -3.06 8.12 11.39
C TYR A 44 -1.52 7.99 11.40
N GLU A 45 -0.95 7.08 12.18
CA GLU A 45 0.50 6.93 12.29
C GLU A 45 1.17 6.47 10.99
N ASN A 46 0.46 5.74 10.15
CA ASN A 46 0.96 5.24 8.88
C ASN A 46 0.73 6.19 7.70
N PHE A 47 -0.23 7.13 7.83
CA PHE A 47 -0.69 8.00 6.74
C PHE A 47 -0.71 9.50 7.08
N VAL A 48 0.22 9.96 7.93
CA VAL A 48 0.36 11.38 8.37
C VAL A 48 0.39 12.38 7.21
N ILE A 49 0.63 11.90 6.01
CA ILE A 49 1.00 12.66 4.84
C ILE A 49 -0.19 13.10 4.01
N SER A 50 -1.19 12.23 3.84
CA SER A 50 -2.35 12.54 2.99
C SER A 50 -3.23 13.66 3.57
N ASN A 51 -3.22 13.84 4.88
CA ASN A 51 -4.13 14.79 5.53
C ASN A 51 -3.73 16.27 5.48
N TRP A 52 -2.44 16.57 5.32
CA TRP A 52 -1.94 17.97 5.39
C TRP A 52 -1.68 18.59 4.01
N PHE A 53 -1.39 17.76 3.03
CA PHE A 53 -0.98 18.22 1.69
C PHE A 53 -1.96 17.83 0.61
N THR A 54 -2.86 16.88 0.86
CA THR A 54 -3.87 16.45 -0.10
C THR A 54 -4.84 17.60 -0.40
N PRO A 55 -5.05 17.95 -1.67
CA PRO A 55 -6.06 18.92 -2.09
C PRO A 55 -7.46 18.54 -1.57
N LYS A 56 -8.23 19.53 -1.12
CA LYS A 56 -9.54 19.26 -0.50
C LYS A 56 -10.50 18.52 -1.44
N GLU A 57 -10.42 18.83 -2.73
CA GLU A 57 -11.27 18.28 -3.79
C GLU A 57 -11.04 16.77 -4.05
N ILE A 58 -9.89 16.23 -3.65
CA ILE A 58 -9.58 14.80 -3.84
C ILE A 58 -9.40 14.04 -2.52
N LYS A 59 -9.41 14.74 -1.40
CA LYS A 59 -9.12 14.17 -0.09
C LYS A 59 -10.03 12.98 0.23
N GLN A 60 -11.33 13.12 -0.01
CA GLN A 60 -12.30 12.04 0.25
C GLN A 60 -12.03 10.80 -0.59
N HIS A 61 -11.63 10.98 -1.86
CA HIS A 61 -11.27 9.84 -2.72
C HIS A 61 -10.05 9.07 -2.19
N ILE A 62 -9.04 9.79 -1.71
CA ILE A 62 -7.86 9.19 -1.09
C ILE A 62 -8.22 8.45 0.21
N GLU A 63 -9.09 9.04 1.04
CA GLU A 63 -9.57 8.39 2.27
C GLU A 63 -10.38 7.13 1.97
N ASN A 64 -11.19 7.12 0.91
CA ASN A 64 -11.95 5.96 0.46
C ASN A 64 -11.03 4.82 -0.01
N ILE A 65 -10.02 5.15 -0.85
CA ILE A 65 -9.03 4.18 -1.32
C ILE A 65 -8.22 3.62 -0.14
N TYR A 66 -7.79 4.50 0.78
CA TYR A 66 -7.07 4.06 1.97
C TYR A 66 -7.91 3.09 2.83
N ALA A 67 -9.18 3.42 3.06
CA ALA A 67 -10.07 2.56 3.82
C ALA A 67 -10.24 1.18 3.16
N PHE A 68 -10.33 1.13 1.83
CA PHE A 68 -10.39 -0.12 1.07
C PHE A 68 -9.12 -0.96 1.27
N CYS A 69 -7.94 -0.36 1.10
CA CYS A 69 -6.67 -1.04 1.27
C CYS A 69 -6.51 -1.55 2.72
N ARG A 70 -6.78 -0.69 3.70
CA ARG A 70 -6.60 -1.03 5.11
C ARG A 70 -7.55 -2.12 5.59
N TYR A 71 -8.82 -2.04 5.20
CA TYR A 71 -9.80 -3.04 5.58
C TYR A 71 -9.48 -4.41 4.98
N GLY A 72 -9.10 -4.45 3.69
CA GLY A 72 -8.69 -5.69 3.03
C GLY A 72 -7.43 -6.31 3.66
N ASP A 73 -6.46 -5.47 4.04
CA ASP A 73 -5.26 -5.85 4.77
C ASP A 73 -5.62 -6.46 6.14
N ASP A 74 -6.49 -5.78 6.91
CA ASP A 74 -6.97 -6.28 8.21
C ASP A 74 -7.74 -7.61 8.09
N LEU A 75 -8.54 -7.81 7.02
CA LEU A 75 -9.20 -9.09 6.74
C LEU A 75 -8.17 -10.22 6.52
N GLY A 76 -7.08 -9.92 5.83
CA GLY A 76 -6.02 -10.89 5.54
C GLY A 76 -5.13 -11.19 6.74
N ASP A 77 -4.72 -10.17 7.49
CA ASP A 77 -3.67 -10.31 8.51
C ASP A 77 -4.20 -10.36 9.96
N ASP A 78 -5.18 -9.52 10.30
CA ASP A 78 -5.60 -9.28 11.68
C ASP A 78 -6.90 -9.99 12.07
N ALA A 79 -7.70 -10.50 11.11
CA ALA A 79 -8.93 -11.22 11.41
C ALA A 79 -8.63 -12.47 12.26
N PRO A 80 -9.35 -12.70 13.38
CA PRO A 80 -9.08 -13.79 14.32
C PRO A 80 -9.61 -15.15 13.82
N PHE A 81 -9.38 -15.43 12.53
CA PHE A 81 -9.82 -16.63 11.84
C PHE A 81 -8.63 -17.35 11.19
N PRO A 82 -8.70 -18.67 10.98
CA PRO A 82 -7.69 -19.40 10.24
C PRO A 82 -7.67 -18.98 8.75
N PRO A 83 -6.56 -19.26 8.01
CA PRO A 83 -6.37 -18.80 6.63
C PRO A 83 -7.49 -19.15 5.65
N ASP A 84 -8.08 -20.35 5.76
CA ASP A 84 -9.19 -20.80 4.92
C ASP A 84 -10.44 -19.94 5.12
N GLN A 85 -10.73 -19.54 6.35
CA GLN A 85 -11.85 -18.64 6.65
C GLN A 85 -11.55 -17.19 6.24
N ARG A 86 -10.30 -16.71 6.37
CA ARG A 86 -9.90 -15.40 5.85
C ARG A 86 -10.05 -15.35 4.32
N LEU A 87 -9.76 -16.44 3.61
CA LEU A 87 -10.00 -16.54 2.17
C LEU A 87 -11.48 -16.37 1.81
N LEU A 88 -12.40 -16.92 2.61
CA LEU A 88 -13.84 -16.73 2.40
C LEU A 88 -14.26 -15.27 2.61
N LEU A 89 -13.76 -14.61 3.66
CA LEU A 89 -14.01 -13.19 3.90
C LEU A 89 -13.47 -12.32 2.74
N LEU A 90 -12.27 -12.59 2.26
CA LEU A 90 -11.68 -11.90 1.12
C LEU A 90 -12.43 -12.18 -0.19
N GLN A 91 -13.02 -13.38 -0.33
CA GLN A 91 -13.89 -13.68 -1.48
C GLN A 91 -15.19 -12.87 -1.41
N GLU A 92 -15.87 -12.82 -0.27
CA GLU A 92 -17.06 -11.99 -0.08
C GLU A 92 -16.77 -10.50 -0.30
N TRP A 93 -15.60 -10.03 0.16
CA TRP A 93 -15.10 -8.68 -0.10
C TRP A 93 -14.96 -8.40 -1.60
N GLN A 94 -14.39 -9.36 -2.34
CA GLN A 94 -14.26 -9.27 -3.80
C GLN A 94 -15.62 -9.28 -4.51
N ASP A 95 -16.54 -10.17 -4.09
CA ASP A 95 -17.84 -10.29 -4.71
C ASP A 95 -18.68 -9.01 -4.53
N ASP A 96 -18.59 -8.37 -3.37
CA ASP A 96 -19.27 -7.10 -3.12
C ASP A 96 -18.68 -5.97 -3.97
N LEU A 97 -17.36 -5.92 -4.12
CA LEU A 97 -16.69 -4.99 -5.02
C LEU A 97 -17.13 -5.21 -6.49
N GLN A 98 -17.20 -6.46 -6.93
CA GLN A 98 -17.63 -6.78 -8.31
C GLN A 98 -19.05 -6.36 -8.56
N ARG A 99 -19.97 -6.58 -7.61
CA ARG A 99 -21.36 -6.06 -7.69
C ARG A 99 -21.37 -4.53 -7.77
N ALA A 100 -20.53 -3.84 -7.01
CA ALA A 100 -20.42 -2.38 -7.09
C ALA A 100 -19.92 -1.90 -8.46
N ALA A 101 -19.01 -2.65 -9.08
CA ALA A 101 -18.39 -2.31 -10.37
C ALA A 101 -19.28 -2.61 -11.59
N GLU A 102 -20.39 -3.34 -11.44
CA GLU A 102 -21.31 -3.64 -12.53
C GLU A 102 -21.77 -2.36 -13.25
N ASN A 103 -21.91 -2.46 -14.59
CA ASN A 103 -22.41 -1.38 -15.44
C ASN A 103 -21.66 -0.04 -15.19
N GLU A 104 -20.35 -0.07 -15.24
CA GLU A 104 -19.51 1.12 -15.06
C GLU A 104 -19.72 1.81 -13.69
N TRP A 105 -19.63 1.02 -12.62
CA TRP A 105 -19.81 1.49 -11.25
C TRP A 105 -21.22 2.01 -10.93
N THR A 106 -22.23 1.36 -11.46
CA THR A 106 -23.65 1.64 -11.12
C THR A 106 -24.37 0.44 -10.53
N GLY A 107 -23.65 -0.62 -10.19
CA GLY A 107 -24.17 -1.80 -9.54
C GLY A 107 -24.56 -1.56 -8.07
N SER A 108 -24.75 -2.61 -7.31
CA SER A 108 -25.20 -2.50 -5.92
C SER A 108 -24.12 -3.00 -4.96
N ALA A 109 -23.44 -2.09 -4.29
CA ALA A 109 -22.57 -2.37 -3.16
C ALA A 109 -23.38 -2.56 -1.87
N LYS A 110 -22.89 -3.42 -0.98
CA LYS A 110 -23.48 -3.60 0.36
C LYS A 110 -22.61 -2.95 1.44
N HIS A 111 -21.30 -3.13 1.33
CA HIS A 111 -20.36 -2.63 2.32
C HIS A 111 -20.13 -1.11 2.16
N PRO A 112 -20.09 -0.32 3.23
CA PRO A 112 -19.92 1.15 3.14
C PRO A 112 -18.65 1.56 2.40
N ILE A 113 -17.54 0.84 2.58
CA ILE A 113 -16.31 1.13 1.84
C ILE A 113 -16.55 0.94 0.33
N HIS A 114 -17.23 -0.11 -0.12
CA HIS A 114 -17.51 -0.32 -1.53
C HIS A 114 -18.50 0.71 -2.11
N ILE A 115 -19.46 1.19 -1.32
CA ILE A 115 -20.33 2.33 -1.70
C ILE A 115 -19.47 3.58 -1.95
N ALA A 116 -18.53 3.87 -1.07
CA ALA A 116 -17.60 5.01 -1.22
C ALA A 116 -16.62 4.83 -2.38
N ILE A 117 -16.12 3.60 -2.60
CA ILE A 117 -15.25 3.25 -3.75
C ILE A 117 -16.01 3.35 -5.06
N GLN A 118 -17.25 2.86 -5.13
CA GLN A 118 -18.11 2.98 -6.30
C GLN A 118 -18.24 4.43 -6.77
N HIS A 119 -18.51 5.35 -5.84
CA HIS A 119 -18.55 6.78 -6.15
C HIS A 119 -17.18 7.30 -6.62
N THR A 120 -16.10 6.95 -5.91
CA THR A 120 -14.74 7.38 -6.25
C THR A 120 -14.33 6.88 -7.62
N ALA A 121 -14.52 5.59 -7.89
CA ALA A 121 -14.11 4.97 -9.13
C ALA A 121 -14.88 5.52 -10.34
N LYS A 122 -16.20 5.72 -10.18
CA LYS A 122 -17.02 6.36 -11.22
C LYS A 122 -16.59 7.80 -11.51
N GLU A 123 -16.38 8.63 -10.47
CA GLU A 123 -16.00 10.04 -10.65
C GLU A 123 -14.59 10.21 -11.24
N LYS A 124 -13.68 9.31 -10.89
CA LYS A 124 -12.27 9.38 -11.29
C LYS A 124 -11.92 8.41 -12.43
N ASN A 125 -12.91 7.73 -13.02
CA ASN A 125 -12.73 6.75 -14.09
C ASN A 125 -11.72 5.65 -13.72
N ILE A 126 -11.72 5.18 -12.47
CA ILE A 126 -10.83 4.12 -12.03
C ILE A 126 -11.42 2.77 -12.46
N PRO A 127 -10.70 1.94 -13.22
CA PRO A 127 -11.16 0.60 -13.54
C PRO A 127 -11.20 -0.30 -12.29
N VAL A 128 -11.92 -1.40 -12.33
CA VAL A 128 -12.01 -2.32 -11.19
C VAL A 128 -10.71 -3.10 -10.95
N GLU A 129 -9.88 -3.24 -11.98
CA GLU A 129 -8.68 -4.09 -11.98
C GLU A 129 -7.69 -3.78 -10.84
N PRO A 130 -7.29 -2.53 -10.52
CA PRO A 130 -6.38 -2.25 -9.42
C PRO A 130 -6.92 -2.75 -8.06
N PHE A 131 -8.21 -2.63 -7.83
CA PHE A 131 -8.84 -3.12 -6.58
C PHE A 131 -8.82 -4.65 -6.51
N ILE A 132 -9.12 -5.33 -7.62
CA ILE A 132 -9.07 -6.81 -7.70
C ILE A 132 -7.65 -7.32 -7.45
N LYS A 133 -6.62 -6.68 -8.03
CA LYS A 133 -5.22 -7.05 -7.79
C LYS A 133 -4.86 -6.98 -6.31
N LEU A 134 -5.26 -5.92 -5.60
CA LEU A 134 -5.01 -5.83 -4.15
C LEU A 134 -5.68 -6.96 -3.38
N ILE A 135 -6.94 -7.29 -3.69
CA ILE A 135 -7.61 -8.42 -3.02
C ILE A 135 -6.88 -9.74 -3.33
N GLN A 136 -6.38 -9.91 -4.56
CA GLN A 136 -5.57 -11.07 -4.91
C GLN A 136 -4.29 -11.16 -4.07
N ALA A 137 -3.61 -10.02 -3.83
CA ALA A 137 -2.44 -9.99 -2.93
C ALA A 137 -2.81 -10.44 -1.52
N PHE A 138 -3.89 -9.92 -0.93
CA PHE A 138 -4.36 -10.34 0.40
C PHE A 138 -4.69 -11.85 0.46
N LYS A 139 -5.21 -12.41 -0.64
CA LYS A 139 -5.43 -13.87 -0.76
C LYS A 139 -4.12 -14.63 -0.88
N MET A 140 -3.14 -14.13 -1.64
CA MET A 140 -1.80 -14.73 -1.75
C MET A 140 -1.13 -14.83 -0.38
N ASP A 141 -1.26 -13.82 0.47
CA ASP A 141 -0.69 -13.78 1.82
C ASP A 141 -1.22 -14.89 2.75
N GLN A 142 -2.34 -15.55 2.40
CA GLN A 142 -2.86 -16.68 3.16
C GLN A 142 -2.14 -18.01 2.88
N SER A 143 -1.37 -18.10 1.78
CA SER A 143 -0.75 -19.35 1.33
C SER A 143 0.72 -19.23 0.91
N THR A 144 1.19 -18.00 0.59
CA THR A 144 2.54 -17.79 0.07
C THR A 144 3.45 -17.19 1.14
N ASN A 145 4.37 -17.99 1.66
CA ASN A 145 5.29 -17.58 2.73
C ASN A 145 6.72 -17.38 2.21
N ARG A 146 7.00 -17.75 0.98
CA ARG A 146 8.34 -17.72 0.37
C ARG A 146 8.23 -17.25 -1.08
N CYS A 147 9.28 -16.61 -1.59
CA CYS A 147 9.44 -16.29 -3.00
C CYS A 147 10.64 -17.07 -3.55
N GLU A 148 10.44 -17.87 -4.60
CA GLU A 148 11.50 -18.67 -5.19
C GLU A 148 12.55 -17.79 -5.87
N ASP A 149 12.10 -16.77 -6.59
CA ASP A 149 12.97 -15.87 -7.35
C ASP A 149 12.46 -14.41 -7.37
N TRP A 150 13.25 -13.55 -8.02
CA TRP A 150 12.88 -12.12 -8.22
C TRP A 150 11.58 -11.95 -9.02
N ALA A 151 11.28 -12.82 -9.97
CA ALA A 151 10.08 -12.70 -10.81
C ALA A 151 8.83 -12.91 -9.96
N GLU A 152 8.81 -13.88 -9.04
CA GLU A 152 7.71 -14.09 -8.09
C GLU A 152 7.55 -12.91 -7.13
N LEU A 153 8.65 -12.40 -6.54
CA LEU A 153 8.58 -11.24 -5.67
C LEU A 153 8.07 -10.01 -6.42
N LYS A 154 8.51 -9.79 -7.68
CA LYS A 154 8.00 -8.71 -8.52
C LYS A 154 6.52 -8.91 -8.83
N GLN A 155 6.10 -10.13 -9.14
CA GLN A 155 4.69 -10.44 -9.38
C GLN A 155 3.83 -10.19 -8.15
N TYR A 156 4.33 -10.50 -6.95
CA TYR A 156 3.67 -10.13 -5.70
C TYR A 156 3.51 -8.60 -5.60
N CYS A 157 4.55 -7.81 -5.88
CA CYS A 157 4.47 -6.33 -5.86
C CYS A 157 3.46 -5.77 -6.88
N VAL A 158 3.34 -6.40 -8.06
CA VAL A 158 2.32 -6.06 -9.09
C VAL A 158 0.89 -6.17 -8.54
N HIS A 159 0.66 -7.01 -7.54
CA HIS A 159 -0.64 -7.16 -6.90
C HIS A 159 -0.76 -6.34 -5.61
N SER A 160 0.29 -6.28 -4.79
CA SER A 160 0.23 -5.71 -3.44
C SER A 160 0.56 -4.21 -3.35
N ALA A 161 1.32 -3.67 -4.32
CA ALA A 161 1.85 -2.30 -4.23
C ALA A 161 1.51 -1.43 -5.44
N ASP A 162 1.78 -1.93 -6.66
CA ASP A 162 1.64 -1.16 -7.90
C ASP A 162 0.21 -0.62 -8.12
N PRO A 163 -0.89 -1.36 -7.78
CA PRO A 163 -2.25 -0.88 -7.93
C PRO A 163 -2.56 0.39 -7.14
N VAL A 164 -1.92 0.58 -5.99
CA VAL A 164 -2.10 1.81 -5.18
C VAL A 164 -1.61 3.03 -5.95
N GLY A 165 -0.44 2.92 -6.61
CA GLY A 165 0.09 3.97 -7.49
C GLY A 165 -0.84 4.30 -8.64
N HIS A 166 -1.43 3.29 -9.27
CA HIS A 166 -2.41 3.46 -10.35
C HIS A 166 -3.64 4.24 -9.87
N MET A 167 -4.24 3.84 -8.75
CA MET A 167 -5.40 4.53 -8.19
C MET A 167 -5.11 5.99 -7.85
N PHE A 168 -3.91 6.29 -7.32
CA PHE A 168 -3.49 7.67 -7.08
C PHE A 168 -3.37 8.48 -8.38
N LEU A 169 -2.80 7.91 -9.44
CA LEU A 169 -2.74 8.56 -10.76
C LEU A 169 -4.14 8.90 -11.27
N TYR A 170 -5.07 7.96 -11.24
CA TYR A 170 -6.46 8.18 -11.66
C TYR A 170 -7.14 9.29 -10.85
N VAL A 171 -6.99 9.32 -9.53
CA VAL A 171 -7.58 10.35 -8.66
C VAL A 171 -7.11 11.76 -9.06
N TYR A 172 -5.87 11.90 -9.53
CA TYR A 172 -5.33 13.15 -10.03
C TYR A 172 -5.59 13.40 -11.53
N GLY A 173 -6.34 12.52 -12.18
CA GLY A 173 -6.73 12.66 -13.58
C GLY A 173 -5.66 12.24 -14.60
N HIS A 174 -4.76 11.34 -14.18
CA HIS A 174 -3.74 10.75 -15.04
C HIS A 174 -4.15 9.32 -15.42
N ASP A 175 -4.42 9.10 -16.71
CA ASP A 175 -4.70 7.76 -17.28
C ASP A 175 -3.74 7.51 -18.44
N ASN A 176 -2.51 7.10 -18.14
CA ASN A 176 -1.48 6.85 -19.12
C ASN A 176 -0.63 5.65 -18.67
N GLN A 177 -0.45 4.67 -19.57
CA GLN A 177 0.30 3.44 -19.27
C GLN A 177 1.76 3.73 -18.90
N GLU A 178 2.43 4.63 -19.63
CA GLU A 178 3.83 5.00 -19.34
C GLU A 178 3.98 5.60 -17.93
N MET A 179 2.99 6.41 -17.48
CA MET A 179 2.97 6.95 -16.11
C MET A 179 2.74 5.85 -15.07
N ARG A 180 1.88 4.86 -15.37
CA ARG A 180 1.67 3.71 -14.49
C ARG A 180 2.95 2.88 -14.36
N ASP A 181 3.62 2.58 -15.47
CA ASP A 181 4.89 1.82 -15.46
C ASP A 181 5.99 2.54 -14.64
N LEU A 182 6.02 3.86 -14.65
CA LEU A 182 6.93 4.65 -13.82
C LEU A 182 6.48 4.67 -12.34
N ALA A 183 5.18 4.71 -12.07
CA ALA A 183 4.64 4.63 -10.71
C ALA A 183 4.94 3.27 -10.07
N ASP A 184 4.85 2.17 -10.84
CA ASP A 184 5.16 0.81 -10.40
C ASP A 184 6.57 0.70 -9.82
N ASN A 185 7.55 1.39 -10.43
CA ASN A 185 8.90 1.41 -9.89
C ASN A 185 8.94 2.01 -8.48
N THR A 186 8.20 3.09 -8.23
CA THR A 186 8.13 3.71 -6.89
C THR A 186 7.39 2.81 -5.90
N CYS A 187 6.25 2.23 -6.31
CA CYS A 187 5.42 1.37 -5.45
C CYS A 187 6.15 0.08 -5.07
N THR A 188 6.73 -0.61 -6.05
CA THR A 188 7.58 -1.77 -5.83
C THR A 188 8.77 -1.42 -4.91
N ALA A 189 9.47 -0.29 -5.14
CA ALA A 189 10.58 0.11 -4.28
C ALA A 189 10.17 0.38 -2.83
N LEU A 190 8.98 0.95 -2.61
CA LEU A 190 8.39 1.15 -1.29
C LEU A 190 8.09 -0.18 -0.61
N GLN A 191 7.50 -1.12 -1.35
CA GLN A 191 7.21 -2.47 -0.85
C GLN A 191 8.48 -3.19 -0.44
N LEU A 192 9.51 -3.19 -1.30
CA LEU A 192 10.80 -3.77 -0.99
C LEU A 192 11.45 -3.12 0.24
N ALA A 193 11.40 -1.78 0.35
CA ALA A 193 11.93 -1.09 1.51
C ALA A 193 11.21 -1.51 2.81
N ASN A 194 9.89 -1.75 2.76
CA ASN A 194 9.12 -2.29 3.89
C ASN A 194 9.54 -3.73 4.23
N HIS A 195 9.65 -4.62 3.24
CA HIS A 195 10.13 -5.99 3.46
C HIS A 195 11.54 -6.00 4.09
N TRP A 196 12.46 -5.18 3.57
CA TRP A 196 13.82 -5.11 4.14
C TRP A 196 13.86 -4.44 5.52
N GLN A 197 12.87 -3.63 5.84
CA GLN A 197 12.69 -3.06 7.17
C GLN A 197 12.16 -4.08 8.19
N ASP A 198 11.26 -4.97 7.74
CA ASP A 198 10.46 -5.83 8.60
C ASP A 198 10.95 -7.30 8.66
N ILE A 199 12.10 -7.63 8.06
CA ILE A 199 12.71 -8.97 8.01
C ILE A 199 12.54 -9.80 9.30
N SER A 200 12.81 -9.19 10.47
CA SER A 200 12.67 -9.90 11.74
C SER A 200 11.22 -10.20 12.12
N ARG A 201 10.28 -9.32 11.75
CA ARG A 201 8.85 -9.46 12.03
C ARG A 201 8.20 -10.46 11.10
N ASP A 202 8.58 -10.39 9.82
CA ASP A 202 8.08 -11.29 8.79
C ASP A 202 8.53 -12.71 9.10
N LEU A 203 9.78 -12.90 9.56
CA LEU A 203 10.27 -14.19 10.03
C LEU A 203 9.49 -14.72 11.26
N ASP A 204 9.10 -13.85 12.19
CA ASP A 204 8.25 -14.24 13.34
C ASP A 204 6.86 -14.74 12.91
N GLN A 205 6.43 -14.37 11.68
CA GLN A 205 5.18 -14.82 11.05
C GLN A 205 5.43 -15.92 9.98
N ASP A 206 6.62 -16.53 9.97
CA ASP A 206 7.03 -17.53 8.99
C ASP A 206 7.01 -17.01 7.54
N ARG A 207 7.30 -15.72 7.31
CA ARG A 207 7.38 -15.11 5.97
C ARG A 207 8.81 -14.71 5.61
N ILE A 208 9.25 -15.06 4.39
CA ILE A 208 10.56 -14.67 3.83
C ILE A 208 10.36 -14.11 2.43
N TYR A 209 10.55 -12.79 2.27
CA TYR A 209 10.42 -12.09 0.99
C TYR A 209 11.73 -11.97 0.21
N ILE A 210 12.88 -12.33 0.81
CA ILE A 210 14.13 -12.40 0.05
C ILE A 210 14.06 -13.63 -0.87
N PRO A 211 14.30 -13.48 -2.21
CA PRO A 211 14.26 -14.58 -3.13
C PRO A 211 15.23 -15.71 -2.76
N LEU A 212 14.72 -16.94 -2.75
CA LEU A 212 15.49 -18.11 -2.29
C LEU A 212 16.68 -18.41 -3.21
N ASP A 213 16.53 -18.24 -4.53
CA ASP A 213 17.62 -18.37 -5.50
C ASP A 213 18.75 -17.37 -5.25
N GLU A 214 18.41 -16.14 -4.86
CA GLU A 214 19.38 -15.10 -4.52
C GLU A 214 20.05 -15.38 -3.17
N MET A 215 19.33 -15.91 -2.18
CA MET A 215 19.96 -16.41 -0.95
C MET A 215 21.01 -17.46 -1.28
N ALA A 216 20.68 -18.44 -2.10
CA ALA A 216 21.61 -19.49 -2.52
C ALA A 216 22.80 -18.93 -3.31
N LYS A 217 22.59 -17.95 -4.20
CA LYS A 217 23.62 -17.26 -4.97
C LYS A 217 24.67 -16.55 -4.09
N PHE A 218 24.24 -15.99 -2.96
CA PHE A 218 25.15 -15.37 -1.99
C PHE A 218 25.67 -16.35 -0.93
N GLY A 219 25.33 -17.64 -1.03
CA GLY A 219 25.77 -18.66 -0.06
C GLY A 219 25.12 -18.49 1.31
N TYR A 220 23.94 -17.88 1.37
CA TYR A 220 23.18 -17.68 2.60
C TYR A 220 21.98 -18.63 2.64
N THR A 221 21.94 -19.54 3.61
CA THR A 221 20.94 -20.60 3.67
C THR A 221 19.68 -20.20 4.46
N ILE A 222 18.59 -20.97 4.30
CA ILE A 222 17.36 -20.78 5.08
C ILE A 222 17.64 -20.96 6.57
N GLU A 223 18.46 -21.94 6.94
CA GLU A 223 18.83 -22.17 8.35
C GLU A 223 19.59 -20.99 8.94
N MET A 224 20.48 -20.33 8.16
CA MET A 224 21.14 -19.09 8.59
C MET A 224 20.14 -17.95 8.79
N TYR A 225 19.12 -17.87 7.91
CA TYR A 225 18.06 -16.87 8.02
C TYR A 225 17.22 -17.08 9.28
N GLU A 226 16.76 -18.29 9.53
CA GLU A 226 15.99 -18.69 10.71
C GLU A 226 16.77 -18.47 12.01
N GLN A 227 18.09 -18.73 11.99
CA GLN A 227 19.02 -18.47 13.10
C GLN A 227 19.44 -16.99 13.20
N ARG A 228 18.97 -16.12 12.28
CA ARG A 228 19.25 -14.67 12.25
C ARG A 228 20.76 -14.37 12.20
N VAL A 229 21.52 -15.14 11.43
CA VAL A 229 22.98 -15.02 11.33
C VAL A 229 23.35 -13.78 10.51
N VAL A 230 24.07 -12.84 11.11
CA VAL A 230 24.55 -11.62 10.43
C VAL A 230 26.05 -11.77 10.11
N ASN A 231 26.34 -12.42 9.00
CA ASN A 231 27.68 -12.63 8.45
C ASN A 231 27.95 -11.77 7.20
N GLU A 232 29.02 -12.02 6.49
CA GLU A 232 29.36 -11.29 5.25
C GLU A 232 28.36 -11.62 4.13
N GLN A 233 28.02 -12.90 3.96
CA GLN A 233 27.04 -13.34 2.96
C GLN A 233 25.69 -12.62 3.13
N TRP A 234 25.22 -12.48 4.37
CA TRP A 234 24.01 -11.71 4.69
C TRP A 234 24.12 -10.25 4.28
N ARG A 235 25.25 -9.61 4.59
CA ARG A 235 25.44 -8.20 4.27
C ARG A 235 25.49 -7.95 2.78
N ASP A 236 26.14 -8.84 2.03
CA ASP A 236 26.24 -8.75 0.57
C ASP A 236 24.86 -8.98 -0.07
N LEU A 237 24.13 -9.99 0.37
CA LEU A 237 22.77 -10.28 -0.07
C LEU A 237 21.82 -9.08 0.20
N LEU A 238 21.78 -8.59 1.43
CA LEU A 238 20.88 -7.49 1.76
C LEU A 238 21.33 -6.16 1.13
N SER A 239 22.64 -5.95 0.92
CA SER A 239 23.14 -4.82 0.14
C SER A 239 22.65 -4.86 -1.29
N PHE A 240 22.69 -6.02 -1.94
CA PHE A 240 22.17 -6.23 -3.29
C PHE A 240 20.67 -5.91 -3.36
N GLN A 241 19.88 -6.37 -2.40
CA GLN A 241 18.44 -6.07 -2.32
C GLN A 241 18.15 -4.56 -2.13
N VAL A 242 18.93 -3.91 -1.28
CA VAL A 242 18.82 -2.47 -1.01
C VAL A 242 19.19 -1.64 -2.24
N GLU A 243 20.21 -2.03 -3.01
CA GLU A 243 20.58 -1.35 -4.26
C GLU A 243 19.49 -1.54 -5.35
N ARG A 244 18.87 -2.73 -5.44
CA ARG A 244 17.70 -2.94 -6.34
C ARG A 244 16.57 -1.97 -6.01
N ALA A 245 16.17 -1.88 -4.73
CA ALA A 245 15.12 -0.95 -4.32
C ALA A 245 15.49 0.51 -4.62
N GLN A 246 16.78 0.89 -4.43
CA GLN A 246 17.26 2.23 -4.75
C GLN A 246 17.16 2.51 -6.27
N SER A 247 17.55 1.56 -7.11
CA SER A 247 17.46 1.71 -8.57
C SER A 247 16.03 1.91 -9.04
N LEU A 248 15.07 1.19 -8.44
CA LEU A 248 13.64 1.37 -8.74
C LEU A 248 13.16 2.77 -8.30
N PHE A 249 13.56 3.28 -7.13
CA PHE A 249 13.27 4.66 -6.75
C PHE A 249 13.82 5.67 -7.76
N ASP A 250 15.03 5.46 -8.26
CA ASP A 250 15.66 6.36 -9.24
C ASP A 250 14.91 6.36 -10.57
N GLU A 251 14.42 5.20 -11.05
CA GLU A 251 13.57 5.11 -12.22
C GLU A 251 12.20 5.80 -12.00
N GLY A 252 11.55 5.55 -10.86
CA GLY A 252 10.26 6.14 -10.52
C GLY A 252 10.27 7.67 -10.45
N ARG A 253 11.43 8.31 -10.19
CA ARG A 253 11.58 9.77 -10.20
C ARG A 253 11.30 10.40 -11.58
N LYS A 254 11.41 9.65 -12.66
CA LYS A 254 11.11 10.12 -14.01
C LYS A 254 9.64 10.50 -14.20
N LEU A 255 8.76 10.01 -13.32
CA LEU A 255 7.35 10.37 -13.29
C LEU A 255 7.10 11.80 -12.80
N TRP A 256 7.91 12.32 -11.88
CA TRP A 256 7.62 13.58 -11.18
C TRP A 256 7.41 14.81 -12.07
N PRO A 257 8.18 15.04 -13.16
CA PRO A 257 7.95 16.17 -14.04
C PRO A 257 6.71 16.04 -14.95
N GLN A 258 6.12 14.85 -15.03
CA GLN A 258 5.06 14.51 -15.98
C GLN A 258 3.65 14.63 -15.38
N ILE A 259 3.52 14.75 -14.06
CA ILE A 259 2.26 14.69 -13.32
C ILE A 259 1.93 16.03 -12.63
N ASP A 260 0.71 16.11 -12.07
CA ASP A 260 0.31 17.24 -11.24
C ASP A 260 1.39 17.56 -10.20
N PRO A 261 1.84 18.82 -10.09
CA PRO A 261 2.89 19.19 -9.14
C PRO A 261 2.58 18.85 -7.67
N ARG A 262 1.29 18.74 -7.30
CA ARG A 262 0.86 18.35 -5.93
C ARG A 262 1.08 16.87 -5.72
N LEU A 263 0.67 16.02 -6.67
CA LEU A 263 0.97 14.59 -6.66
C LEU A 263 2.48 14.32 -6.66
N ALA A 264 3.23 15.06 -7.49
CA ALA A 264 4.69 14.95 -7.51
C ALA A 264 5.34 15.22 -6.16
N VAL A 265 4.78 16.13 -5.35
CA VAL A 265 5.26 16.38 -3.98
C VAL A 265 4.98 15.20 -3.06
N ASP A 266 3.81 14.57 -3.16
CA ASP A 266 3.45 13.39 -2.38
C ASP A 266 4.36 12.21 -2.73
N LEU A 267 4.54 11.92 -4.04
CA LEU A 267 5.47 10.87 -4.48
C LEU A 267 6.91 11.10 -4.04
N GLN A 268 7.41 12.36 -4.10
CA GLN A 268 8.73 12.71 -3.57
C GLN A 268 8.87 12.43 -2.08
N MET A 269 7.79 12.57 -1.33
CA MET A 269 7.80 12.31 0.09
C MET A 269 7.79 10.82 0.40
N PHE A 270 6.96 10.03 -0.28
CA PHE A 270 6.98 8.57 -0.20
C PHE A 270 8.37 8.01 -0.57
N THR A 271 8.92 8.43 -1.70
CA THR A 271 10.27 8.05 -2.12
C THR A 271 11.31 8.36 -1.04
N LYS A 272 11.33 9.58 -0.49
CA LYS A 272 12.25 9.95 0.59
C LYS A 272 12.04 9.14 1.87
N GLY A 273 10.80 8.77 2.18
CA GLY A 273 10.47 7.86 3.28
C GLY A 273 11.15 6.52 3.11
N GLY A 274 10.91 5.85 1.99
CA GLY A 274 11.52 4.57 1.64
C GLY A 274 13.05 4.64 1.60
N GLU A 275 13.63 5.64 0.92
CA GLU A 275 15.09 5.84 0.90
C GLU A 275 15.69 6.08 2.30
N SER A 276 14.94 6.70 3.20
CA SER A 276 15.38 6.88 4.59
C SER A 276 15.44 5.56 5.34
N ILE A 277 14.55 4.60 5.02
CA ILE A 277 14.60 3.23 5.52
C ILE A 277 15.84 2.52 4.94
N LEU A 278 16.04 2.54 3.62
CA LEU A 278 17.24 1.95 2.98
C LEU A 278 18.53 2.52 3.59
N LYS A 279 18.58 3.82 3.82
CA LYS A 279 19.71 4.46 4.51
C LYS A 279 19.87 3.99 5.96
N SER A 280 18.78 3.73 6.67
CA SER A 280 18.83 3.19 8.03
C SER A 280 19.40 1.78 8.05
N ILE A 281 19.02 0.93 7.07
CA ILE A 281 19.56 -0.43 6.90
C ILE A 281 21.07 -0.37 6.67
N ARG A 282 21.54 0.46 5.73
CA ARG A 282 22.99 0.65 5.48
C ARG A 282 23.75 1.12 6.74
N ARG A 283 23.16 2.06 7.53
CA ARG A 283 23.76 2.56 8.78
C ARG A 283 23.89 1.50 9.86
N GLN A 284 22.95 0.55 9.90
CA GLN A 284 23.00 -0.61 10.80
C GLN A 284 23.91 -1.73 10.29
N LYS A 285 24.69 -1.46 9.21
CA LYS A 285 25.53 -2.47 8.56
C LYS A 285 24.75 -3.72 8.20
N PHE A 286 23.50 -3.51 7.72
CA PHE A 286 22.55 -4.55 7.29
C PHE A 286 22.09 -5.51 8.40
N ASP A 287 22.32 -5.19 9.68
CA ASP A 287 21.78 -5.98 10.80
C ASP A 287 20.31 -5.56 11.08
N THR A 288 19.41 -6.15 10.31
CA THR A 288 17.95 -5.92 10.43
C THR A 288 17.28 -6.92 11.39
N PHE A 289 17.96 -7.99 11.76
CA PHE A 289 17.44 -8.96 12.72
C PHE A 289 17.44 -8.44 14.16
N LYS A 290 18.53 -7.78 14.56
CA LYS A 290 18.69 -7.28 15.94
C LYS A 290 17.81 -6.08 16.23
N LYS A 291 17.61 -5.20 15.26
CA LYS A 291 16.82 -3.99 15.45
C LYS A 291 16.16 -3.56 14.16
N ARG A 292 14.84 -3.37 14.20
CA ARG A 292 14.07 -2.82 13.08
C ARG A 292 14.64 -1.45 12.67
N PRO A 293 15.02 -1.27 11.39
CA PRO A 293 15.44 0.04 10.88
C PRO A 293 14.34 1.08 11.05
N ARG A 294 14.70 2.29 11.50
CA ARG A 294 13.73 3.38 11.72
C ARG A 294 14.26 4.70 11.19
N VAL A 295 13.36 5.53 10.72
CA VAL A 295 13.66 6.92 10.38
C VAL A 295 13.68 7.74 11.67
N SER A 296 14.76 8.49 11.91
CA SER A 296 14.86 9.31 13.11
C SER A 296 13.79 10.43 13.10
N LYS A 297 13.28 10.80 14.29
CA LYS A 297 12.29 11.89 14.45
C LYS A 297 12.78 13.20 13.81
N PHE A 298 14.07 13.50 13.92
CA PHE A 298 14.66 14.68 13.28
C PHE A 298 14.60 14.60 11.74
N SER A 299 14.89 13.44 11.16
CA SER A 299 14.77 13.23 9.70
C SER A 299 13.31 13.35 9.25
N GLN A 300 12.36 12.82 10.03
CA GLN A 300 10.93 12.96 9.76
C GLN A 300 10.51 14.43 9.76
N LEU A 301 10.85 15.20 10.80
CA LEU A 301 10.55 16.64 10.87
C LEU A 301 11.14 17.43 9.70
N ARG A 302 12.41 17.15 9.35
CA ARG A 302 13.07 17.81 8.20
C ARG A 302 12.37 17.44 6.89
N MET A 303 11.94 16.21 6.73
CA MET A 303 11.20 15.73 5.55
C MET A 303 9.85 16.44 5.44
N VAL A 304 9.07 16.48 6.52
CA VAL A 304 7.77 17.19 6.57
C VAL A 304 7.94 18.67 6.22
N PHE A 305 8.91 19.36 6.83
CA PHE A 305 9.15 20.78 6.56
C PHE A 305 9.58 21.04 5.10
N SER A 306 10.47 20.20 4.56
CA SER A 306 10.90 20.34 3.16
C SER A 306 9.74 20.08 2.19
N THR A 307 8.87 19.12 2.52
CA THR A 307 7.68 18.79 1.73
C THR A 307 6.65 19.91 1.80
N TRP A 308 6.39 20.47 2.98
CA TRP A 308 5.51 21.61 3.13
C TRP A 308 5.92 22.81 2.25
N ARG A 309 7.21 23.14 2.20
CA ARG A 309 7.71 24.20 1.32
C ARG A 309 7.45 23.91 -0.15
N LYS A 310 7.71 22.68 -0.59
CA LYS A 310 7.48 22.24 -1.98
C LYS A 310 6.00 22.27 -2.31
N TRP A 311 5.16 21.76 -1.42
CA TRP A 311 3.71 21.76 -1.59
C TRP A 311 3.14 23.18 -1.74
N ARG A 312 3.55 24.12 -0.91
CA ARG A 312 3.14 25.53 -1.06
C ARG A 312 3.52 26.13 -2.41
N MET A 313 4.66 25.76 -2.96
CA MET A 313 5.08 26.20 -4.29
C MET A 313 4.24 25.54 -5.39
N ALA A 314 3.98 24.23 -5.27
CA ALA A 314 3.15 23.47 -6.20
C ALA A 314 1.70 24.00 -6.23
N GLU A 315 1.10 24.24 -5.07
CA GLU A 315 -0.24 24.81 -4.93
C GLU A 315 -0.35 26.21 -5.56
N LYS A 316 0.66 27.07 -5.36
CA LYS A 316 0.72 28.37 -6.02
C LYS A 316 0.82 28.24 -7.54
N LYS A 317 1.60 27.30 -8.05
CA LYS A 317 1.75 27.03 -9.48
C LYS A 317 0.43 26.53 -10.07
N TYR A 318 -0.23 25.58 -9.41
CA TYR A 318 -1.54 25.06 -9.81
C TYR A 318 -2.59 26.17 -9.87
N LYS A 319 -2.76 26.99 -8.83
CA LYS A 319 -3.71 28.13 -8.83
C LYS A 319 -3.44 29.17 -9.92
N ARG A 320 -2.16 29.37 -10.27
CA ARG A 320 -1.81 30.26 -11.40
C ARG A 320 -2.17 29.68 -12.76
N SER A 321 -2.03 28.36 -12.95
CA SER A 321 -2.42 27.71 -14.20
C SER A 321 -3.94 27.73 -14.39
N GLN A 322 -4.73 27.49 -13.35
CA GLN A 322 -6.19 27.55 -13.41
C GLN A 322 -6.70 28.95 -13.77
N ARG A 323 -6.10 30.03 -13.21
CA ARG A 323 -6.45 31.41 -13.55
C ARG A 323 -6.10 31.84 -15.00
N LYS A 324 -5.31 31.08 -15.71
CA LYS A 324 -5.00 31.36 -17.12
C LYS A 324 -5.94 30.64 -18.08
N LEU A 325 -6.72 29.69 -17.59
CA LEU A 325 -7.71 28.91 -18.33
C LEU A 325 -9.14 29.49 -18.20
N THR A 326 -9.36 30.36 -17.22
CA THR A 326 -10.55 31.21 -17.04
C THR A 326 -10.30 32.61 -17.57
#